data_ee86e6cc9c9594dc1380ccb390287a23
#
_entry.id   ee86e6cc9c9594dc1380ccb390287a23
#
_cell.length_a   1.000
_cell.length_b   1.000
_cell.length_c   1.000
_cell.angle_alpha   90.00
_cell.angle_beta   90.00
_cell.angle_gamma   90.00
#
_symmetry.space_group_name_H-M   'P 1'
#
loop_
_entity.id
_entity.type
_entity.pdbx_description
1 polymer ?
#
loop_
_entity_poly.entity_id
_entity_poly.type
_entity_poly.pdbx_seq_one_letter_code
_entity_poly.pdbx_strand_id
1 'polypeptide(L)'
;MKIGIICPASLPATQFGGILFLGVDLARELSNEKHQVTIYTTDLDFANNPKTFNKKLPREENIQNFKIKRSHVWFSLKLFFINPGMYFQMMNDQYDVIHTIGIRSFQSLIAAMIARRKNIPLVISDQGGLTTHPDLTSNLTKRILVKLQKPLISYIINTATRISVPNEYEKKIFLEFCPESKITVIPNGINLDILNIEGIDFKKKYDINSDFVLFLGRFHKIKGLDILIESINILKNKIQNKNIKFVIMGVDFGFESEMVEIIKKNKLGDVIKIIKNPPREDVIAAYRASKFLVYPSRWELSPLTPLEAFAFKKTVISTNVHGIPSTIQHNQNCILIDSDDPNMLSKSILELLDDEKKCEKLGNSGYELVLEKCNSKVMVKNTLAMYEQIIKEYSLLERLSK
;
A
#
# COMPACT_ATOMS: atom_id res chain seq x y z
N MET A 1 21.10 15.46 -2.60
CA MET A 1 20.64 15.49 -1.18
C MET A 1 20.99 14.17 -0.51
N LYS A 2 21.18 14.18 0.81
CA LYS A 2 21.26 13.02 1.68
C LYS A 2 19.89 12.81 2.32
N ILE A 3 19.22 11.73 1.99
CA ILE A 3 17.81 11.49 2.35
C ILE A 3 17.71 10.23 3.23
N GLY A 4 17.15 10.40 4.42
CA GLY A 4 16.81 9.30 5.30
C GLY A 4 15.33 8.93 5.14
N ILE A 5 15.02 7.74 4.64
CA ILE A 5 13.66 7.19 4.58
C ILE A 5 13.47 6.23 5.75
N ILE A 6 12.44 6.45 6.54
CA ILE A 6 12.14 5.61 7.70
C ILE A 6 10.86 4.83 7.42
N CYS A 7 10.96 3.52 7.47
CA CYS A 7 9.85 2.60 7.24
C CYS A 7 9.86 1.47 8.27
N PRO A 8 8.72 1.06 8.84
CA PRO A 8 8.65 -0.04 9.82
C PRO A 8 9.07 -1.39 9.25
N ALA A 9 8.97 -1.57 7.92
CA ALA A 9 9.41 -2.76 7.22
C ALA A 9 10.01 -2.40 5.85
N SER A 10 10.98 -3.19 5.39
CA SER A 10 11.58 -3.09 4.05
C SER A 10 11.91 -4.49 3.53
N LEU A 11 12.61 -4.59 2.40
CA LEU A 11 13.06 -5.88 1.89
C LEU A 11 13.86 -6.67 2.95
N PRO A 12 13.67 -8.00 3.07
CA PRO A 12 12.90 -8.87 2.18
C PRO A 12 11.43 -9.08 2.57
N ALA A 13 10.89 -8.38 3.55
CA ALA A 13 9.56 -8.58 4.12
C ALA A 13 8.40 -8.18 3.17
N THR A 14 8.39 -8.65 1.93
CA THR A 14 7.46 -8.23 0.86
C THR A 14 5.97 -8.42 1.19
N GLN A 15 5.64 -9.38 2.07
CA GLN A 15 4.27 -9.63 2.53
C GLN A 15 3.73 -8.52 3.46
N PHE A 16 4.56 -7.59 3.91
CA PHE A 16 4.11 -6.43 4.68
C PHE A 16 3.13 -5.54 3.88
N GLY A 17 3.28 -5.55 2.55
CA GLY A 17 2.33 -4.93 1.64
C GLY A 17 2.73 -3.55 1.14
N GLY A 18 1.73 -2.73 0.76
CA GLY A 18 1.92 -1.50 -0.01
C GLY A 18 2.88 -0.48 0.59
N ILE A 19 2.89 -0.31 1.91
CA ILE A 19 3.80 0.64 2.61
C ILE A 19 5.27 0.32 2.33
N LEU A 20 5.65 -0.97 2.32
CA LEU A 20 7.00 -1.40 2.01
C LEU A 20 7.38 -1.04 0.58
N PHE A 21 6.53 -1.40 -0.39
CA PHE A 21 6.80 -1.12 -1.80
C PHE A 21 6.88 0.38 -2.07
N LEU A 22 5.99 1.17 -1.47
CA LEU A 22 6.05 2.62 -1.56
C LEU A 22 7.40 3.18 -1.08
N GLY A 23 7.89 2.72 0.08
CA GLY A 23 9.19 3.14 0.62
C GLY A 23 10.37 2.72 -0.24
N VAL A 24 10.34 1.51 -0.77
CA VAL A 24 11.40 0.97 -1.65
C VAL A 24 11.39 1.67 -3.01
N ASP A 25 10.22 1.88 -3.61
CA ASP A 25 10.11 2.56 -4.89
C ASP A 25 10.49 4.03 -4.78
N LEU A 26 10.10 4.70 -3.68
CA LEU A 26 10.55 6.06 -3.38
C LEU A 26 12.09 6.13 -3.26
N ALA A 27 12.70 5.20 -2.53
CA ALA A 27 14.16 5.16 -2.36
C ALA A 27 14.88 4.90 -3.69
N ARG A 28 14.38 3.96 -4.49
CA ARG A 28 14.94 3.62 -5.79
C ARG A 28 14.92 4.80 -6.75
N GLU A 29 13.78 5.43 -6.92
CA GLU A 29 13.65 6.54 -7.86
C GLU A 29 14.43 7.78 -7.41
N LEU A 30 14.42 8.11 -6.10
CA LEU A 30 15.28 9.17 -5.57
C LEU A 30 16.77 8.90 -5.81
N SER A 31 17.19 7.64 -5.73
CA SER A 31 18.58 7.26 -6.01
C SER A 31 18.91 7.30 -7.50
N ASN A 32 17.96 6.99 -8.37
CA ASN A 32 18.08 7.16 -9.82
C ASN A 32 18.29 8.64 -10.20
N GLU A 33 17.67 9.55 -9.45
CA GLU A 33 17.90 11.02 -9.54
C GLU A 33 19.19 11.48 -8.86
N LYS A 34 20.14 10.54 -8.57
CA LYS A 34 21.47 10.79 -8.01
C LYS A 34 21.47 11.34 -6.58
N HIS A 35 20.45 11.10 -5.79
CA HIS A 35 20.44 11.41 -4.36
C HIS A 35 21.01 10.23 -3.55
N GLN A 36 21.65 10.55 -2.41
CA GLN A 36 22.12 9.53 -1.46
C GLN A 36 20.97 9.13 -0.54
N VAL A 37 20.43 7.95 -0.74
CA VAL A 37 19.24 7.48 -0.01
C VAL A 37 19.59 6.33 0.92
N THR A 38 19.15 6.42 2.17
CA THR A 38 19.24 5.34 3.15
C THR A 38 17.87 5.05 3.73
N ILE A 39 17.42 3.80 3.62
CA ILE A 39 16.22 3.31 4.31
C ILE A 39 16.63 2.81 5.70
N TYR A 40 15.99 3.33 6.76
CA TYR A 40 16.11 2.83 8.13
C TYR A 40 14.87 1.99 8.45
N THR A 41 15.09 0.76 8.87
CA THR A 41 14.00 -0.21 9.04
C THR A 41 14.30 -1.22 10.16
N THR A 42 13.39 -2.15 10.36
CA THR A 42 13.55 -3.29 11.26
C THR A 42 14.19 -4.48 10.55
N ASP A 43 14.51 -5.52 11.31
CA ASP A 43 14.94 -6.82 10.80
C ASP A 43 13.78 -7.80 10.57
N LEU A 44 12.60 -7.27 10.24
CA LEU A 44 11.42 -8.07 9.91
C LEU A 44 11.67 -8.91 8.65
N ASP A 45 11.36 -10.19 8.78
CA ASP A 45 11.45 -11.19 7.72
C ASP A 45 10.17 -12.04 7.73
N PHE A 46 9.34 -11.87 6.72
CA PHE A 46 8.06 -12.58 6.59
C PHE A 46 8.19 -13.94 5.89
N ALA A 47 9.41 -14.45 5.64
CA ALA A 47 9.60 -15.63 4.81
C ALA A 47 8.73 -16.82 5.24
N ASN A 48 8.48 -16.98 6.56
CA ASN A 48 7.70 -18.10 7.09
C ASN A 48 6.62 -17.70 8.11
N ASN A 49 6.71 -16.51 8.72
CA ASN A 49 5.78 -16.03 9.75
C ASN A 49 5.71 -14.49 9.72
N PRO A 50 4.51 -13.88 9.70
CA PRO A 50 4.31 -12.43 9.69
C PRO A 50 4.93 -11.66 10.88
N LYS A 51 5.47 -12.35 11.87
CA LYS A 51 6.11 -11.75 13.05
C LYS A 51 7.57 -12.19 13.21
N THR A 52 8.18 -12.76 12.17
CA THR A 52 9.56 -13.21 12.24
C THR A 52 10.52 -12.02 12.14
N PHE A 53 11.38 -11.88 13.15
CA PHE A 53 12.49 -10.95 13.14
C PHE A 53 13.79 -11.74 12.99
N ASN A 54 14.51 -11.49 11.89
CA ASN A 54 15.68 -12.28 11.54
C ASN A 54 16.96 -11.49 11.81
N LYS A 55 17.62 -11.81 12.93
CA LYS A 55 18.92 -11.22 13.32
C LYS A 55 20.07 -11.51 12.35
N LYS A 56 19.89 -12.49 11.45
CA LYS A 56 20.89 -12.85 10.43
C LYS A 56 20.85 -11.94 9.21
N LEU A 57 19.77 -11.14 9.04
CA LEU A 57 19.75 -10.14 7.98
C LEU A 57 20.90 -9.13 8.15
N PRO A 58 21.56 -8.74 7.06
CA PRO A 58 22.63 -7.74 7.12
C PRO A 58 22.13 -6.46 7.79
N ARG A 59 22.91 -5.94 8.73
CA ARG A 59 22.57 -4.66 9.38
C ARG A 59 22.68 -3.48 8.44
N GLU A 60 23.58 -3.54 7.49
CA GLU A 60 23.73 -2.59 6.38
C GLU A 60 23.84 -3.38 5.08
N GLU A 61 23.14 -2.93 4.07
CA GLU A 61 23.09 -3.58 2.77
C GLU A 61 22.87 -2.52 1.69
N ASN A 62 23.58 -2.63 0.57
CA ASN A 62 23.32 -1.84 -0.62
C ASN A 62 22.45 -2.64 -1.56
N ILE A 63 21.27 -2.10 -1.87
CA ILE A 63 20.33 -2.72 -2.82
C ILE A 63 20.20 -1.75 -3.99
N GLN A 64 20.63 -2.20 -5.18
CA GLN A 64 20.65 -1.32 -6.35
C GLN A 64 21.46 -0.05 -6.04
N ASN A 65 20.80 1.11 -6.03
CA ASN A 65 21.46 2.42 -5.86
C ASN A 65 21.22 3.04 -4.48
N PHE A 66 20.55 2.36 -3.54
CA PHE A 66 20.27 2.89 -2.19
C PHE A 66 20.75 1.93 -1.11
N LYS A 67 20.89 2.45 0.10
CA LYS A 67 21.31 1.69 1.28
C LYS A 67 20.12 1.33 2.16
N ILE A 68 20.14 0.14 2.75
CA ILE A 68 19.24 -0.26 3.84
C ILE A 68 20.04 -0.43 5.13
N LYS A 69 19.60 0.21 6.21
CA LYS A 69 20.10 0.00 7.57
C LYS A 69 19.00 -0.62 8.42
N ARG A 70 19.28 -1.82 8.97
CA ARG A 70 18.33 -2.57 9.80
C ARG A 70 18.74 -2.52 11.25
N SER A 71 17.79 -2.35 12.15
CA SER A 71 18.01 -2.54 13.59
C SER A 71 17.06 -3.60 14.13
N HIS A 72 17.57 -4.38 15.11
CA HIS A 72 16.84 -5.49 15.70
C HIS A 72 15.64 -5.00 16.50
N VAL A 73 14.50 -5.68 16.34
CA VAL A 73 13.29 -5.46 17.12
C VAL A 73 13.43 -6.21 18.45
N TRP A 74 13.45 -5.46 19.56
CA TRP A 74 13.52 -6.02 20.91
C TRP A 74 12.17 -6.54 21.41
N PHE A 75 11.11 -5.79 21.05
CA PHE A 75 9.75 -6.09 21.46
C PHE A 75 8.76 -5.66 20.38
N SER A 76 7.70 -6.44 20.20
CA SER A 76 6.61 -6.11 19.28
C SER A 76 5.25 -6.23 19.93
N LEU A 77 4.41 -5.21 19.78
CA LEU A 77 3.00 -5.25 20.15
C LEU A 77 2.18 -5.11 18.86
N LYS A 78 1.73 -6.24 18.33
CA LYS A 78 1.14 -6.33 16.98
C LYS A 78 2.12 -5.79 15.92
N LEU A 79 1.72 -4.74 15.18
CA LEU A 79 2.54 -4.07 14.17
C LEU A 79 3.36 -2.89 14.71
N PHE A 80 3.39 -2.69 16.03
CA PHE A 80 4.23 -1.68 16.67
C PHE A 80 5.55 -2.33 17.09
N PHE A 81 6.62 -2.07 16.37
CA PHE A 81 7.93 -2.69 16.51
C PHE A 81 8.89 -1.76 17.24
N ILE A 82 9.42 -2.17 18.39
CA ILE A 82 10.35 -1.36 19.19
C ILE A 82 11.78 -1.80 18.86
N ASN A 83 12.53 -0.96 18.16
CA ASN A 83 13.90 -1.17 17.71
C ASN A 83 14.84 0.02 18.04
N PRO A 84 15.22 0.21 19.31
CA PRO A 84 15.97 1.39 19.77
C PRO A 84 17.31 1.59 19.08
N GLY A 85 17.90 0.53 18.55
CA GLY A 85 19.17 0.60 17.78
C GLY A 85 19.10 1.56 16.58
N MET A 86 17.91 1.78 16.00
CA MET A 86 17.71 2.75 14.92
C MET A 86 18.09 4.18 15.34
N TYR A 87 17.81 4.58 16.58
CA TYR A 87 18.18 5.90 17.08
C TYR A 87 19.67 6.15 16.96
N PHE A 88 20.50 5.19 17.38
CA PHE A 88 21.95 5.32 17.33
C PHE A 88 22.48 5.30 15.90
N GLN A 89 21.90 4.47 15.02
CA GLN A 89 22.24 4.46 13.61
C GLN A 89 21.97 5.84 12.97
N MET A 90 20.80 6.40 13.22
CA MET A 90 20.41 7.70 12.67
C MET A 90 21.18 8.86 13.26
N MET A 91 21.59 8.78 14.54
CA MET A 91 22.41 9.83 15.17
C MET A 91 23.77 9.98 14.52
N ASN A 92 24.36 8.89 14.02
CA ASN A 92 25.69 8.89 13.42
C ASN A 92 25.69 9.35 11.95
N ASP A 93 24.54 9.40 11.30
CA ASP A 93 24.42 9.77 9.88
C ASP A 93 24.00 11.25 9.70
N GLN A 94 24.21 11.79 8.51
CA GLN A 94 23.85 13.15 8.14
C GLN A 94 22.72 13.14 7.11
N TYR A 95 21.82 14.11 7.19
CA TYR A 95 20.67 14.24 6.30
C TYR A 95 20.43 15.69 5.91
N ASP A 96 19.93 15.89 4.70
CA ASP A 96 19.28 17.14 4.28
C ASP A 96 17.79 17.11 4.59
N VAL A 97 17.19 15.91 4.57
CA VAL A 97 15.79 15.67 4.91
C VAL A 97 15.58 14.25 5.48
N ILE A 98 14.68 14.14 6.42
CA ILE A 98 14.20 12.86 6.96
C ILE A 98 12.74 12.69 6.53
N HIS A 99 12.40 11.53 5.92
CA HIS A 99 11.05 11.20 5.48
C HIS A 99 10.59 9.89 6.12
N THR A 100 9.58 9.94 6.98
CA THR A 100 9.02 8.75 7.63
C THR A 100 7.71 8.33 7.00
N ILE A 101 7.51 7.02 6.81
CA ILE A 101 6.32 6.41 6.23
C ILE A 101 5.56 5.65 7.32
N GLY A 102 4.31 6.06 7.56
CA GLY A 102 3.45 5.49 8.58
C GLY A 102 3.61 6.10 9.97
N ILE A 103 2.72 7.02 10.32
CA ILE A 103 2.81 7.84 11.54
C ILE A 103 2.71 7.04 12.86
N ARG A 104 1.96 5.93 12.89
CA ARG A 104 1.77 5.11 14.09
C ARG A 104 2.87 4.06 14.28
N SER A 105 4.12 4.46 14.16
CA SER A 105 5.25 3.56 14.34
C SER A 105 6.26 4.11 15.34
N PHE A 106 6.97 3.23 16.02
CA PHE A 106 8.10 3.61 16.87
C PHE A 106 9.21 4.25 16.05
N GLN A 107 9.36 3.82 14.80
CA GLN A 107 10.32 4.35 13.84
C GLN A 107 10.06 5.83 13.53
N SER A 108 8.79 6.21 13.38
CA SER A 108 8.40 7.61 13.16
C SER A 108 8.65 8.50 14.38
N LEU A 109 8.51 7.94 15.59
CA LEU A 109 8.93 8.64 16.80
C LEU A 109 10.43 8.91 16.80
N ILE A 110 11.25 7.89 16.49
CA ILE A 110 12.70 8.06 16.37
C ILE A 110 13.03 9.13 15.32
N ALA A 111 12.40 9.07 14.16
CA ALA A 111 12.58 10.06 13.11
C ALA A 111 12.31 11.48 13.60
N ALA A 112 11.21 11.70 14.32
CA ALA A 112 10.87 13.01 14.89
C ALA A 112 11.88 13.47 15.96
N MET A 113 12.32 12.56 16.84
CA MET A 113 13.34 12.88 17.83
C MET A 113 14.68 13.31 17.18
N ILE A 114 15.11 12.58 16.15
CA ILE A 114 16.35 12.87 15.42
C ILE A 114 16.24 14.18 14.64
N ALA A 115 15.12 14.37 13.91
CA ALA A 115 14.88 15.60 13.15
C ALA A 115 14.95 16.83 14.05
N ARG A 116 14.29 16.80 15.21
CA ARG A 116 14.33 17.87 16.19
C ARG A 116 15.72 18.09 16.78
N ARG A 117 16.42 17.00 17.15
CA ARG A 117 17.75 17.08 17.77
C ARG A 117 18.83 17.61 16.82
N LYS A 118 18.74 17.24 15.55
CA LYS A 118 19.71 17.64 14.52
C LYS A 118 19.31 18.90 13.75
N ASN A 119 18.14 19.46 14.06
CA ASN A 119 17.55 20.60 13.34
C ASN A 119 17.42 20.32 11.84
N ILE A 120 16.75 19.23 11.48
CA ILE A 120 16.59 18.75 10.09
C ILE A 120 15.10 18.72 9.74
N PRO A 121 14.70 19.12 8.51
CA PRO A 121 13.33 19.02 8.05
C PRO A 121 12.81 17.56 8.11
N LEU A 122 11.61 17.38 8.69
CA LEU A 122 10.92 16.12 8.77
C LEU A 122 9.70 16.12 7.85
N VAL A 123 9.62 15.14 6.95
CA VAL A 123 8.44 14.83 6.16
C VAL A 123 7.77 13.58 6.71
N ILE A 124 6.45 13.57 6.75
CA ILE A 124 5.64 12.40 7.08
C ILE A 124 4.79 12.05 5.88
N SER A 125 4.85 10.80 5.42
CA SER A 125 3.81 10.20 4.58
C SER A 125 3.02 9.22 5.42
N ASP A 126 1.75 9.54 5.66
CA ASP A 126 0.87 8.59 6.32
C ASP A 126 0.19 7.72 5.27
N GLN A 127 -0.04 6.48 5.62
CA GLN A 127 -0.71 5.49 4.78
C GLN A 127 -1.85 4.85 5.59
N GLY A 128 -2.68 5.71 6.17
CA GLY A 128 -3.84 5.29 6.92
C GLY A 128 -3.68 5.23 8.44
N GLY A 129 -2.56 5.69 8.98
CA GLY A 129 -2.30 5.62 10.43
C GLY A 129 -3.20 6.49 11.29
N LEU A 130 -3.71 7.62 10.78
CA LEU A 130 -4.60 8.51 11.52
C LEU A 130 -6.07 8.14 11.41
N THR A 131 -6.43 7.30 10.47
CA THR A 131 -7.84 6.97 10.22
C THR A 131 -8.44 6.09 11.30
N THR A 132 -9.76 6.15 11.38
CA THR A 132 -10.59 5.25 12.21
C THR A 132 -10.72 3.88 11.55
N HIS A 133 -9.59 3.18 11.32
CA HIS A 133 -9.66 1.79 10.86
C HIS A 133 -10.54 0.99 11.83
N PRO A 134 -11.54 0.24 11.35
CA PRO A 134 -12.48 -0.48 12.22
C PRO A 134 -11.81 -1.35 13.28
N ASP A 135 -10.67 -1.95 12.94
CA ASP A 135 -9.90 -2.76 13.89
C ASP A 135 -9.29 -1.97 15.05
N LEU A 136 -9.07 -0.66 14.90
CA LEU A 136 -8.51 0.18 15.96
C LEU A 136 -9.52 0.50 17.06
N THR A 137 -10.80 0.40 16.75
CA THR A 137 -11.90 0.76 17.66
C THR A 137 -12.81 -0.42 18.01
N SER A 138 -12.47 -1.63 17.59
CA SER A 138 -13.32 -2.82 17.70
C SER A 138 -13.60 -3.27 19.14
N ASN A 139 -12.77 -2.89 20.10
CA ASN A 139 -12.99 -3.17 21.52
C ASN A 139 -12.42 -2.08 22.44
N LEU A 140 -12.80 -2.11 23.72
CA LEU A 140 -12.41 -1.10 24.71
C LEU A 140 -10.89 -0.98 24.87
N THR A 141 -10.18 -2.09 24.90
CA THR A 141 -8.72 -2.12 25.05
C THR A 141 -8.03 -1.40 23.90
N LYS A 142 -8.49 -1.64 22.67
CA LYS A 142 -7.94 -0.96 21.48
C LYS A 142 -8.24 0.53 21.50
N ARG A 143 -9.44 0.94 21.93
CA ARG A 143 -9.80 2.37 22.11
C ARG A 143 -8.88 3.06 23.11
N ILE A 144 -8.57 2.41 24.23
CA ILE A 144 -7.63 2.94 25.23
C ILE A 144 -6.23 3.08 24.63
N LEU A 145 -5.73 2.05 23.93
CA LEU A 145 -4.42 2.09 23.24
C LEU A 145 -4.33 3.23 22.22
N VAL A 146 -5.39 3.45 21.43
CA VAL A 146 -5.44 4.58 20.48
C VAL A 146 -5.39 5.92 21.21
N LYS A 147 -6.09 6.06 22.35
CA LYS A 147 -6.03 7.28 23.17
C LYS A 147 -4.63 7.51 23.74
N LEU A 148 -3.96 6.47 24.22
CA LEU A 148 -2.60 6.56 24.76
C LEU A 148 -1.54 6.92 23.68
N GLN A 149 -1.82 6.64 22.41
CA GLN A 149 -0.94 7.03 21.29
C GLN A 149 -1.10 8.51 20.88
N LYS A 150 -2.18 9.20 21.29
CA LYS A 150 -2.42 10.58 20.87
C LYS A 150 -1.26 11.54 21.16
N PRO A 151 -0.62 11.56 22.36
CA PRO A 151 0.51 12.46 22.61
C PRO A 151 1.69 12.18 21.68
N LEU A 152 1.95 10.92 21.41
CA LEU A 152 3.00 10.49 20.49
C LEU A 152 2.74 10.98 19.07
N ILE A 153 1.54 10.76 18.57
CA ILE A 153 1.10 11.21 17.23
C ILE A 153 1.18 12.74 17.14
N SER A 154 0.68 13.46 18.16
CA SER A 154 0.75 14.92 18.22
C SER A 154 2.19 15.41 18.21
N TYR A 155 3.11 14.76 18.95
CA TYR A 155 4.52 15.11 18.95
C TYR A 155 5.13 14.95 17.54
N ILE A 156 4.83 13.86 16.86
CA ILE A 156 5.33 13.57 15.50
C ILE A 156 4.79 14.61 14.50
N ILE A 157 3.47 14.89 14.51
CA ILE A 157 2.83 15.88 13.63
C ILE A 157 3.38 17.30 13.89
N ASN A 158 3.53 17.69 15.14
CA ASN A 158 4.03 19.00 15.50
C ASN A 158 5.50 19.17 15.08
N THR A 159 6.31 18.12 15.13
CA THR A 159 7.70 18.13 14.67
C THR A 159 7.81 18.15 13.16
N ALA A 160 6.82 17.65 12.44
CA ALA A 160 6.85 17.61 10.98
C ALA A 160 6.90 19.01 10.36
N THR A 161 7.81 19.17 9.41
CA THR A 161 7.88 20.36 8.53
C THR A 161 6.78 20.27 7.47
N ARG A 162 6.57 19.07 6.91
CA ARG A 162 5.55 18.82 5.88
C ARG A 162 4.93 17.43 6.06
N ILE A 163 3.66 17.32 5.70
CA ILE A 163 2.92 16.05 5.66
C ILE A 163 2.51 15.80 4.21
N SER A 164 2.98 14.71 3.65
CA SER A 164 2.61 14.25 2.32
C SER A 164 1.43 13.27 2.44
N VAL A 165 0.33 13.57 1.78
CA VAL A 165 -0.87 12.73 1.76
C VAL A 165 -1.17 12.30 0.32
N PRO A 166 -1.68 11.08 0.10
CA PRO A 166 -1.85 10.56 -1.27
C PRO A 166 -3.07 11.11 -2.01
N ASN A 167 -4.03 11.71 -1.30
CA ASN A 167 -5.27 12.20 -1.91
C ASN A 167 -6.00 13.22 -1.01
N GLU A 168 -7.05 13.82 -1.56
CA GLU A 168 -7.87 14.81 -0.87
C GLU A 168 -8.67 14.22 0.33
N TYR A 169 -8.94 12.92 0.33
CA TYR A 169 -9.59 12.27 1.46
C TYR A 169 -8.69 12.27 2.70
N GLU A 170 -7.42 11.85 2.56
CA GLU A 170 -6.46 11.91 3.67
C GLU A 170 -6.12 13.36 4.05
N LYS A 171 -6.07 14.29 3.08
CA LYS A 171 -5.89 15.71 3.39
C LYS A 171 -6.94 16.21 4.37
N LYS A 172 -8.22 15.90 4.15
CA LYS A 172 -9.31 16.28 5.06
C LYS A 172 -9.12 15.75 6.47
N ILE A 173 -8.59 14.54 6.61
CA ILE A 173 -8.29 13.96 7.93
C ILE A 173 -7.18 14.74 8.62
N PHE A 174 -6.09 15.08 7.91
CA PHE A 174 -4.97 15.79 8.50
C PHE A 174 -5.28 17.26 8.86
N LEU A 175 -6.25 17.88 8.21
CA LEU A 175 -6.71 19.23 8.56
C LEU A 175 -7.29 19.32 10.00
N GLU A 176 -7.69 18.19 10.59
CA GLU A 176 -8.09 18.14 12.01
C GLU A 176 -6.90 18.21 12.98
N PHE A 177 -5.66 17.99 12.49
CA PHE A 177 -4.46 17.87 13.31
C PHE A 177 -3.42 18.95 13.07
N CYS A 178 -3.43 19.58 11.90
CA CYS A 178 -2.44 20.59 11.53
C CYS A 178 -3.00 21.56 10.47
N PRO A 179 -2.40 22.76 10.33
CA PRO A 179 -2.80 23.72 9.32
C PRO A 179 -2.53 23.20 7.89
N GLU A 180 -3.34 23.64 6.93
CA GLU A 180 -3.24 23.25 5.52
C GLU A 180 -1.86 23.53 4.90
N SER A 181 -1.20 24.60 5.35
CA SER A 181 0.16 24.95 4.90
C SER A 181 1.22 23.87 5.15
N LYS A 182 0.96 22.95 6.08
CA LYS A 182 1.82 21.79 6.34
C LYS A 182 1.51 20.59 5.44
N ILE A 183 0.42 20.60 4.66
CA ILE A 183 -0.04 19.44 3.90
C ILE A 183 0.28 19.61 2.42
N THR A 184 0.83 18.57 1.80
CA THR A 184 1.05 18.48 0.35
C THR A 184 0.41 17.19 -0.15
N VAL A 185 -0.42 17.30 -1.20
CA VAL A 185 -1.03 16.12 -1.83
C VAL A 185 -0.07 15.59 -2.90
N ILE A 186 0.42 14.37 -2.71
CA ILE A 186 1.27 13.65 -3.65
C ILE A 186 0.70 12.25 -3.82
N PRO A 187 0.05 11.94 -4.96
CA PRO A 187 -0.51 10.61 -5.21
C PRO A 187 0.54 9.51 -5.08
N ASN A 188 0.12 8.38 -4.52
CA ASN A 188 0.96 7.19 -4.50
C ASN A 188 1.26 6.74 -5.92
N GLY A 189 2.51 6.39 -6.17
CA GLY A 189 2.98 5.91 -7.47
C GLY A 189 3.42 4.45 -7.41
N ILE A 190 3.17 3.71 -8.48
CA ILE A 190 3.70 2.37 -8.68
C ILE A 190 4.89 2.39 -9.61
N ASN A 191 5.81 1.45 -9.42
CA ASN A 191 6.93 1.30 -10.34
C ASN A 191 6.48 0.62 -11.64
N LEU A 192 6.59 1.32 -12.77
CA LEU A 192 6.23 0.78 -14.09
C LEU A 192 7.24 -0.22 -14.65
N ASP A 193 8.42 -0.39 -14.03
CA ASP A 193 9.38 -1.43 -14.45
C ASP A 193 8.81 -2.84 -14.27
N ILE A 194 7.74 -3.00 -13.48
CA ILE A 194 6.98 -4.25 -13.40
C ILE A 194 6.45 -4.72 -14.76
N LEU A 195 6.25 -3.81 -15.71
CA LEU A 195 5.81 -4.13 -17.07
C LEU A 195 6.91 -4.86 -17.88
N ASN A 196 8.18 -4.65 -17.52
CA ASN A 196 9.34 -5.22 -18.21
C ASN A 196 9.78 -6.58 -17.63
N ILE A 197 9.18 -7.02 -16.52
CA ILE A 197 9.50 -8.32 -15.92
C ILE A 197 8.97 -9.41 -16.86
N GLU A 198 9.85 -10.32 -17.30
CA GLU A 198 9.44 -11.47 -18.11
C GLU A 198 8.34 -12.25 -17.39
N GLY A 199 7.26 -12.51 -18.13
CA GLY A 199 6.10 -13.19 -17.56
C GLY A 199 6.29 -14.70 -17.59
N ILE A 200 5.96 -15.34 -16.46
CA ILE A 200 5.68 -16.76 -16.45
C ILE A 200 4.32 -17.01 -17.11
N ASP A 201 4.13 -18.18 -17.70
CA ASP A 201 2.78 -18.61 -18.10
C ASP A 201 1.96 -18.95 -16.86
N PHE A 202 1.22 -17.94 -16.37
CA PHE A 202 0.43 -18.04 -15.15
C PHE A 202 -0.65 -19.13 -15.23
N LYS A 203 -1.34 -19.20 -16.39
CA LYS A 203 -2.41 -20.17 -16.61
C LYS A 203 -1.85 -21.60 -16.55
N LYS A 204 -0.72 -21.85 -17.20
CA LYS A 204 -0.04 -23.15 -17.18
C LYS A 204 0.46 -23.50 -15.77
N LYS A 205 1.15 -22.56 -15.08
CA LYS A 205 1.70 -22.81 -13.74
C LYS A 205 0.64 -23.23 -12.73
N TYR A 206 -0.55 -22.63 -12.81
CA TYR A 206 -1.64 -22.86 -11.85
C TYR A 206 -2.77 -23.74 -12.39
N ASP A 207 -2.59 -24.37 -13.53
CA ASP A 207 -3.59 -25.26 -14.17
C ASP A 207 -4.94 -24.56 -14.35
N ILE A 208 -4.94 -23.38 -14.98
CA ILE A 208 -6.14 -22.60 -15.26
C ILE A 208 -6.42 -22.62 -16.75
N ASN A 209 -7.36 -23.50 -17.16
CA ASN A 209 -7.69 -23.72 -18.58
C ASN A 209 -8.85 -22.82 -19.06
N SER A 210 -9.01 -21.65 -18.48
CA SER A 210 -10.11 -20.72 -18.78
C SER A 210 -9.65 -19.27 -18.60
N ASP A 211 -10.48 -18.32 -19.00
CA ASP A 211 -10.33 -16.96 -18.59
C ASP A 211 -10.66 -16.80 -17.11
N PHE A 212 -10.10 -15.78 -16.47
CA PHE A 212 -10.36 -15.56 -15.05
C PHE A 212 -10.44 -14.10 -14.66
N VAL A 213 -11.20 -13.85 -13.59
CA VAL A 213 -11.28 -12.60 -12.85
C VAL A 213 -10.37 -12.70 -11.64
N LEU A 214 -9.58 -11.65 -11.38
CA LEU A 214 -8.59 -11.62 -10.31
C LEU A 214 -9.11 -10.88 -9.09
N PHE A 215 -8.87 -11.43 -7.90
CA PHE A 215 -8.78 -10.72 -6.63
C PHE A 215 -7.35 -10.82 -6.12
N LEU A 216 -6.79 -9.70 -5.68
CA LEU A 216 -5.48 -9.66 -5.03
C LEU A 216 -5.54 -8.84 -3.75
N GLY A 217 -5.15 -9.43 -2.61
CA GLY A 217 -5.11 -8.75 -1.33
C GLY A 217 -4.94 -9.69 -0.14
N ARG A 218 -4.82 -9.12 1.05
CA ARG A 218 -4.78 -9.91 2.28
C ARG A 218 -6.11 -10.64 2.47
N PHE A 219 -6.07 -11.91 2.90
CA PHE A 219 -7.27 -12.64 3.29
C PHE A 219 -7.73 -12.14 4.66
N HIS A 220 -8.47 -11.06 4.63
CA HIS A 220 -9.03 -10.38 5.78
C HIS A 220 -10.44 -9.88 5.44
N LYS A 221 -11.37 -9.94 6.37
CA LYS A 221 -12.78 -9.59 6.16
C LYS A 221 -12.98 -8.16 5.64
N ILE A 222 -12.07 -7.25 6.03
CA ILE A 222 -12.09 -5.87 5.54
C ILE A 222 -11.88 -5.75 4.03
N LYS A 223 -11.30 -6.76 3.37
CA LYS A 223 -11.09 -6.80 1.91
C LYS A 223 -12.30 -7.29 1.12
N GLY A 224 -13.41 -7.60 1.81
CA GLY A 224 -14.68 -7.95 1.17
C GLY A 224 -14.68 -9.30 0.44
N LEU A 225 -13.80 -10.24 0.84
CA LEU A 225 -13.76 -11.58 0.23
C LEU A 225 -15.05 -12.36 0.40
N ASP A 226 -15.74 -12.20 1.52
CA ASP A 226 -17.07 -12.76 1.77
C ASP A 226 -18.10 -12.24 0.76
N ILE A 227 -18.10 -10.93 0.48
CA ILE A 227 -18.97 -10.30 -0.53
C ILE A 227 -18.63 -10.80 -1.94
N LEU A 228 -17.34 -10.94 -2.26
CA LEU A 228 -16.91 -11.51 -3.54
C LEU A 228 -17.43 -12.94 -3.70
N ILE A 229 -17.26 -13.79 -2.70
CA ILE A 229 -17.70 -15.20 -2.77
C ILE A 229 -19.22 -15.28 -2.89
N GLU A 230 -19.95 -14.44 -2.17
CA GLU A 230 -21.42 -14.37 -2.28
C GLU A 230 -21.84 -13.91 -3.68
N SER A 231 -21.20 -12.91 -4.26
CA SER A 231 -21.47 -12.47 -5.62
C SER A 231 -21.17 -13.55 -6.67
N ILE A 232 -20.10 -14.34 -6.47
CA ILE A 232 -19.78 -15.49 -7.32
C ILE A 232 -20.87 -16.57 -7.19
N ASN A 233 -21.39 -16.80 -5.99
CA ASN A 233 -22.47 -17.76 -5.78
C ASN A 233 -23.76 -17.33 -6.51
N ILE A 234 -24.10 -16.05 -6.48
CA ILE A 234 -25.23 -15.49 -7.25
C ILE A 234 -25.04 -15.73 -8.76
N LEU A 235 -23.81 -15.62 -9.25
CA LEU A 235 -23.49 -15.77 -10.67
C LEU A 235 -23.19 -17.20 -11.10
N LYS A 236 -23.15 -18.17 -10.20
CA LYS A 236 -22.59 -19.51 -10.42
C LYS A 236 -22.94 -20.14 -11.77
N ASN A 237 -24.22 -20.23 -12.10
CA ASN A 237 -24.68 -20.87 -13.35
C ASN A 237 -24.20 -20.08 -14.60
N LYS A 238 -24.23 -18.73 -14.53
CA LYS A 238 -23.80 -17.86 -15.64
C LYS A 238 -22.29 -17.96 -15.88
N ILE A 239 -21.51 -18.05 -14.82
CA ILE A 239 -20.04 -18.13 -14.87
C ILE A 239 -19.60 -19.48 -15.45
N GLN A 240 -20.25 -20.58 -15.02
CA GLN A 240 -19.98 -21.91 -15.57
C GLN A 240 -20.25 -21.99 -17.06
N ASN A 241 -21.36 -21.41 -17.54
CA ASN A 241 -21.68 -21.35 -18.96
C ASN A 241 -20.69 -20.53 -19.78
N LYS A 242 -20.04 -19.52 -19.17
CA LYS A 242 -19.02 -18.69 -19.80
C LYS A 242 -17.59 -19.25 -19.67
N ASN A 243 -17.42 -20.38 -18.99
CA ASN A 243 -16.10 -20.94 -18.66
C ASN A 243 -15.14 -19.91 -18.03
N ILE A 244 -15.63 -19.18 -17.00
CA ILE A 244 -14.85 -18.17 -16.26
C ILE A 244 -14.51 -18.71 -14.87
N LYS A 245 -13.27 -18.52 -14.44
CA LYS A 245 -12.82 -18.76 -13.06
C LYS A 245 -12.56 -17.46 -12.31
N PHE A 246 -12.54 -17.57 -10.98
CA PHE A 246 -12.08 -16.52 -10.09
C PHE A 246 -10.79 -16.97 -9.42
N VAL A 247 -9.75 -16.16 -9.53
CA VAL A 247 -8.47 -16.40 -8.87
C VAL A 247 -8.35 -15.46 -7.69
N ILE A 248 -8.28 -16.02 -6.49
CA ILE A 248 -8.13 -15.30 -5.23
C ILE A 248 -6.70 -15.48 -4.75
N MET A 249 -5.90 -14.41 -4.82
CA MET A 249 -4.48 -14.42 -4.46
C MET A 249 -4.20 -13.55 -3.25
N GLY A 250 -3.37 -14.05 -2.32
CA GLY A 250 -2.93 -13.24 -1.20
C GLY A 250 -2.31 -14.00 -0.04
N VAL A 251 -2.21 -13.28 1.08
CA VAL A 251 -1.65 -13.78 2.35
C VAL A 251 -2.76 -13.80 3.39
N ASP A 252 -2.81 -14.84 4.21
CA ASP A 252 -3.81 -14.96 5.27
C ASP A 252 -3.55 -13.95 6.42
N PHE A 253 -4.61 -13.24 6.75
CA PHE A 253 -4.70 -12.34 7.90
C PHE A 253 -5.93 -12.66 8.77
N GLY A 254 -6.25 -13.96 8.88
CA GLY A 254 -7.27 -14.51 9.78
C GLY A 254 -8.64 -14.71 9.14
N PHE A 255 -8.76 -14.74 7.81
CA PHE A 255 -10.01 -15.01 7.13
C PHE A 255 -9.96 -16.27 6.24
N GLU A 256 -8.83 -16.92 6.07
CA GLU A 256 -8.67 -18.07 5.18
C GLU A 256 -9.62 -19.22 5.54
N SER A 257 -9.67 -19.60 6.81
CA SER A 257 -10.50 -20.75 7.24
C SER A 257 -11.98 -20.51 6.96
N GLU A 258 -12.50 -19.32 7.32
CA GLU A 258 -13.90 -18.93 7.05
C GLU A 258 -14.17 -18.87 5.54
N MET A 259 -13.25 -18.30 4.77
CA MET A 259 -13.33 -18.25 3.31
C MET A 259 -13.46 -19.64 2.68
N VAL A 260 -12.62 -20.58 3.09
CA VAL A 260 -12.65 -21.96 2.58
C VAL A 260 -13.97 -22.68 2.93
N GLU A 261 -14.49 -22.46 4.15
CA GLU A 261 -15.78 -22.99 4.56
C GLU A 261 -16.94 -22.45 3.71
N ILE A 262 -16.98 -21.15 3.45
CA ILE A 262 -18.00 -20.53 2.60
C ILE A 262 -17.94 -21.09 1.18
N ILE A 263 -16.74 -21.24 0.61
CA ILE A 263 -16.54 -21.83 -0.73
C ILE A 263 -17.05 -23.27 -0.79
N LYS A 264 -16.74 -24.08 0.21
CA LYS A 264 -17.21 -25.49 0.29
C LYS A 264 -18.73 -25.57 0.44
N LYS A 265 -19.29 -24.77 1.37
CA LYS A 265 -20.74 -24.74 1.63
C LYS A 265 -21.53 -24.41 0.35
N ASN A 266 -21.06 -23.49 -0.45
CA ASN A 266 -21.69 -23.05 -1.69
C ASN A 266 -21.28 -23.87 -2.92
N LYS A 267 -20.45 -24.91 -2.76
CA LYS A 267 -19.94 -25.77 -3.84
C LYS A 267 -19.31 -24.94 -4.98
N LEU A 268 -18.39 -24.03 -4.64
CA LEU A 268 -17.73 -23.10 -5.58
C LEU A 268 -16.30 -23.53 -5.92
N GLY A 269 -15.84 -24.70 -5.48
CA GLY A 269 -14.47 -25.19 -5.70
C GLY A 269 -14.08 -25.28 -7.18
N ASP A 270 -15.02 -25.55 -8.06
CA ASP A 270 -14.76 -25.65 -9.51
C ASP A 270 -14.60 -24.28 -10.19
N VAL A 271 -15.08 -23.20 -9.57
CA VAL A 271 -15.04 -21.84 -10.14
C VAL A 271 -14.06 -20.92 -9.43
N ILE A 272 -13.61 -21.27 -8.21
CA ILE A 272 -12.66 -20.46 -7.43
C ILE A 272 -11.34 -21.21 -7.25
N LYS A 273 -10.24 -20.55 -7.63
CA LYS A 273 -8.86 -20.98 -7.37
C LYS A 273 -8.23 -20.07 -6.32
N ILE A 274 -7.75 -20.64 -5.21
CA ILE A 274 -7.04 -19.90 -4.16
C ILE A 274 -5.53 -20.09 -4.35
N ILE A 275 -4.77 -18.99 -4.35
CA ILE A 275 -3.30 -19.00 -4.42
C ILE A 275 -2.77 -18.22 -3.21
N LYS A 276 -2.08 -18.94 -2.31
CA LYS A 276 -1.55 -18.38 -1.07
C LYS A 276 -0.09 -17.97 -1.20
N ASN A 277 0.25 -16.87 -0.55
CA ASN A 277 1.62 -16.35 -0.48
C ASN A 277 2.32 -16.29 -1.86
N PRO A 278 1.67 -15.71 -2.90
CA PRO A 278 2.24 -15.68 -4.23
C PRO A 278 3.53 -14.87 -4.23
N PRO A 279 4.59 -15.34 -4.91
CA PRO A 279 5.76 -14.51 -5.19
C PRO A 279 5.38 -13.35 -6.11
N ARG A 280 6.19 -12.29 -6.11
CA ARG A 280 5.87 -11.05 -6.85
C ARG A 280 5.71 -11.28 -8.36
N GLU A 281 6.51 -12.14 -8.93
CA GLU A 281 6.44 -12.53 -10.34
C GLU A 281 5.09 -13.18 -10.71
N ASP A 282 4.54 -14.00 -9.82
CA ASP A 282 3.22 -14.61 -10.03
C ASP A 282 2.08 -13.58 -9.96
N VAL A 283 2.21 -12.60 -9.08
CA VAL A 283 1.27 -11.47 -8.99
C VAL A 283 1.25 -10.68 -10.30
N ILE A 284 2.44 -10.38 -10.85
CA ILE A 284 2.58 -9.67 -12.11
C ILE A 284 1.98 -10.46 -13.26
N ALA A 285 2.27 -11.77 -13.31
CA ALA A 285 1.73 -12.65 -14.33
C ALA A 285 0.20 -12.80 -14.23
N ALA A 286 -0.34 -12.80 -13.01
CA ALA A 286 -1.79 -12.84 -12.78
C ALA A 286 -2.48 -11.57 -13.31
N TYR A 287 -1.93 -10.39 -13.06
CA TYR A 287 -2.45 -9.14 -13.65
C TYR A 287 -2.48 -9.23 -15.18
N ARG A 288 -1.38 -9.67 -15.82
CA ARG A 288 -1.33 -9.81 -17.28
C ARG A 288 -2.39 -10.75 -17.82
N ALA A 289 -2.57 -11.90 -17.19
CA ALA A 289 -3.44 -12.98 -17.68
C ALA A 289 -4.92 -12.79 -17.31
N SER A 290 -5.25 -11.95 -16.32
CA SER A 290 -6.63 -11.73 -15.89
C SER A 290 -7.44 -10.92 -16.91
N LYS A 291 -8.76 -11.06 -16.87
CA LYS A 291 -9.68 -10.16 -17.59
C LYS A 291 -9.76 -8.80 -16.92
N PHE A 292 -10.02 -8.77 -15.64
CA PHE A 292 -10.09 -7.57 -14.81
C PHE A 292 -9.89 -7.91 -13.34
N LEU A 293 -9.72 -6.89 -12.50
CA LEU A 293 -9.58 -6.99 -11.05
C LEU A 293 -10.92 -6.70 -10.36
N VAL A 294 -11.25 -7.50 -9.34
CA VAL A 294 -12.33 -7.22 -8.38
C VAL A 294 -11.72 -6.95 -7.01
N TYR A 295 -11.99 -5.77 -6.45
CA TYR A 295 -11.41 -5.30 -5.20
C TYR A 295 -12.49 -4.69 -4.28
N PRO A 296 -13.38 -5.51 -3.69
CA PRO A 296 -14.58 -5.04 -2.98
C PRO A 296 -14.28 -4.69 -1.52
N SER A 297 -13.21 -3.94 -1.28
CA SER A 297 -12.74 -3.62 0.06
C SER A 297 -13.70 -2.71 0.82
N ARG A 298 -13.90 -2.97 2.11
CA ARG A 298 -14.71 -2.15 3.02
C ARG A 298 -13.99 -0.92 3.54
N TRP A 299 -12.68 -0.90 3.42
CA TRP A 299 -11.87 0.19 3.93
C TRP A 299 -10.54 0.28 3.19
N GLU A 300 -10.31 1.43 2.56
CA GLU A 300 -9.08 1.77 1.84
C GLU A 300 -8.86 3.29 1.84
N LEU A 301 -7.61 3.70 1.82
CA LEU A 301 -7.26 5.11 1.71
C LEU A 301 -6.65 5.45 0.37
N SER A 302 -5.61 4.73 -0.02
CA SER A 302 -4.95 4.88 -1.33
C SER A 302 -4.32 3.54 -1.73
N PRO A 303 -5.16 2.56 -2.13
CA PRO A 303 -4.68 1.21 -2.43
C PRO A 303 -3.83 1.19 -3.70
N LEU A 304 -2.68 0.49 -3.64
CA LEU A 304 -1.82 0.30 -4.81
C LEU A 304 -2.34 -0.79 -5.76
N THR A 305 -3.10 -1.76 -5.25
CA THR A 305 -3.60 -2.91 -6.03
C THR A 305 -4.42 -2.49 -7.26
N PRO A 306 -5.37 -1.54 -7.19
CA PRO A 306 -6.04 -1.02 -8.38
C PRO A 306 -5.10 -0.33 -9.36
N LEU A 307 -4.12 0.45 -8.88
CA LEU A 307 -3.15 1.12 -9.72
C LEU A 307 -2.24 0.13 -10.45
N GLU A 308 -1.85 -0.95 -9.78
CA GLU A 308 -1.11 -2.04 -10.42
C GLU A 308 -1.93 -2.72 -11.51
N ALA A 309 -3.22 -2.99 -11.30
CA ALA A 309 -4.10 -3.53 -12.33
C ALA A 309 -4.18 -2.60 -13.55
N PHE A 310 -4.31 -1.30 -13.31
CA PHE A 310 -4.32 -0.28 -14.37
C PHE A 310 -3.01 -0.24 -15.16
N ALA A 311 -1.85 -0.46 -14.54
CA ALA A 311 -0.58 -0.56 -15.26
C ALA A 311 -0.60 -1.67 -16.32
N PHE A 312 -1.35 -2.74 -16.07
CA PHE A 312 -1.58 -3.82 -17.05
C PHE A 312 -2.84 -3.60 -17.90
N LYS A 313 -3.39 -2.39 -17.94
CA LYS A 313 -4.63 -2.03 -18.66
C LYS A 313 -5.84 -2.87 -18.25
N LYS A 314 -5.85 -3.33 -16.98
CA LYS A 314 -6.96 -4.11 -16.45
C LYS A 314 -7.95 -3.20 -15.73
N THR A 315 -9.20 -3.29 -16.14
CA THR A 315 -10.32 -2.61 -15.47
C THR A 315 -10.45 -3.10 -14.03
N VAL A 316 -10.94 -2.24 -13.17
CA VAL A 316 -11.15 -2.54 -11.75
C VAL A 316 -12.62 -2.35 -11.40
N ILE A 317 -13.21 -3.34 -10.71
CA ILE A 317 -14.43 -3.15 -9.93
C ILE A 317 -14.00 -2.97 -8.48
N SER A 318 -14.37 -1.85 -7.86
CA SER A 318 -14.06 -1.56 -6.47
C SER A 318 -15.26 -0.92 -5.75
N THR A 319 -15.08 -0.53 -4.51
CA THR A 319 -16.12 0.07 -3.70
C THR A 319 -15.97 1.59 -3.60
N ASN A 320 -17.08 2.29 -3.43
CA ASN A 320 -17.11 3.74 -3.24
C ASN A 320 -16.89 4.10 -1.76
N VAL A 321 -15.73 3.68 -1.19
CA VAL A 321 -15.44 3.90 0.23
C VAL A 321 -14.17 4.73 0.43
N HIS A 322 -14.21 5.59 1.44
CA HIS A 322 -13.05 6.36 1.94
C HIS A 322 -12.23 7.05 0.83
N GLY A 323 -10.96 6.70 0.67
CA GLY A 323 -10.05 7.33 -0.28
C GLY A 323 -10.10 6.77 -1.70
N ILE A 324 -10.82 5.66 -1.95
CA ILE A 324 -10.91 5.05 -3.30
C ILE A 324 -11.42 6.06 -4.34
N PRO A 325 -12.60 6.72 -4.15
CA PRO A 325 -13.13 7.65 -5.14
C PRO A 325 -12.29 8.93 -5.31
N SER A 326 -11.38 9.21 -4.39
CA SER A 326 -10.42 10.30 -4.55
C SER A 326 -9.23 9.95 -5.46
N THR A 327 -9.05 8.67 -5.78
CA THR A 327 -7.95 8.17 -6.61
C THR A 327 -8.45 7.65 -7.95
N ILE A 328 -9.54 6.87 -7.95
CA ILE A 328 -10.13 6.23 -9.15
C ILE A 328 -11.59 6.62 -9.26
N GLN A 329 -12.09 6.79 -10.50
CA GLN A 329 -13.40 7.42 -10.74
C GLN A 329 -14.35 6.50 -11.49
N HIS A 330 -15.57 6.37 -10.95
CA HIS A 330 -16.64 5.57 -11.52
C HIS A 330 -16.94 5.94 -12.98
N ASN A 331 -17.06 4.93 -13.85
CA ASN A 331 -17.32 5.06 -15.30
C ASN A 331 -16.27 5.85 -16.10
N GLN A 332 -15.19 6.32 -15.46
CA GLN A 332 -14.05 6.92 -16.17
C GLN A 332 -12.91 5.89 -16.33
N ASN A 333 -12.48 5.27 -15.25
CA ASN A 333 -11.40 4.27 -15.27
C ASN A 333 -11.71 2.99 -14.46
N CYS A 334 -12.83 2.94 -13.75
CA CYS A 334 -13.25 1.78 -12.95
C CYS A 334 -14.78 1.73 -12.84
N ILE A 335 -15.29 0.65 -12.25
CA ILE A 335 -16.64 0.58 -11.72
C ILE A 335 -16.57 0.67 -10.21
N LEU A 336 -17.24 1.65 -9.59
CA LEU A 336 -17.41 1.75 -8.15
C LEU A 336 -18.82 1.30 -7.77
N ILE A 337 -18.91 0.46 -6.76
CA ILE A 337 -20.16 -0.04 -6.19
C ILE A 337 -20.25 0.35 -4.72
N ASP A 338 -21.43 0.25 -4.14
CA ASP A 338 -21.57 0.39 -2.69
C ASP A 338 -20.93 -0.79 -1.97
N SER A 339 -20.40 -0.53 -0.77
CA SER A 339 -19.84 -1.58 0.09
C SER A 339 -20.92 -2.53 0.54
N ASP A 340 -20.55 -3.80 0.73
CA ASP A 340 -21.41 -4.85 1.26
C ASP A 340 -22.64 -5.19 0.40
N ASP A 341 -22.59 -4.89 -0.90
CA ASP A 341 -23.65 -5.25 -1.86
C ASP A 341 -23.20 -6.35 -2.86
N PRO A 342 -23.39 -7.65 -2.55
CA PRO A 342 -23.03 -8.74 -3.45
C PRO A 342 -23.88 -8.78 -4.73
N ASN A 343 -25.11 -8.24 -4.70
CA ASN A 343 -25.96 -8.18 -5.89
C ASN A 343 -25.44 -7.15 -6.88
N MET A 344 -25.07 -5.95 -6.41
CA MET A 344 -24.46 -4.93 -7.26
C MET A 344 -23.10 -5.37 -7.79
N LEU A 345 -22.29 -6.04 -6.95
CA LEU A 345 -21.02 -6.63 -7.38
C LEU A 345 -21.24 -7.69 -8.47
N SER A 346 -22.21 -8.57 -8.30
CA SER A 346 -22.52 -9.61 -9.29
C SER A 346 -22.96 -9.02 -10.63
N LYS A 347 -23.79 -7.98 -10.62
CA LYS A 347 -24.21 -7.26 -11.84
C LYS A 347 -23.02 -6.63 -12.55
N SER A 348 -22.15 -5.93 -11.81
CA SER A 348 -20.96 -5.26 -12.39
C SER A 348 -19.95 -6.27 -12.96
N ILE A 349 -19.78 -7.42 -12.32
CA ILE A 349 -18.94 -8.51 -12.85
C ILE A 349 -19.52 -9.01 -14.17
N LEU A 350 -20.82 -9.28 -14.23
CA LEU A 350 -21.48 -9.79 -15.43
C LEU A 350 -21.41 -8.77 -16.56
N GLU A 351 -21.63 -7.50 -16.26
CA GLU A 351 -21.51 -6.39 -17.23
C GLU A 351 -20.14 -6.36 -17.92
N LEU A 352 -19.03 -6.45 -17.14
CA LEU A 352 -17.69 -6.46 -17.72
C LEU A 352 -17.35 -7.78 -18.44
N LEU A 353 -17.98 -8.88 -18.07
CA LEU A 353 -17.85 -10.15 -18.80
C LEU A 353 -18.60 -10.15 -20.13
N ASP A 354 -19.67 -9.35 -20.25
CA ASP A 354 -20.52 -9.27 -21.43
C ASP A 354 -20.13 -8.13 -22.38
N ASP A 355 -19.50 -7.06 -21.85
CA ASP A 355 -19.06 -5.90 -22.63
C ASP A 355 -17.52 -5.74 -22.57
N GLU A 356 -16.83 -6.46 -23.45
CA GLU A 356 -15.37 -6.39 -23.57
C GLU A 356 -14.86 -5.00 -23.96
N LYS A 357 -15.61 -4.28 -24.82
CA LYS A 357 -15.24 -2.90 -25.23
C LYS A 357 -15.26 -1.95 -24.05
N LYS A 358 -16.28 -2.03 -23.18
CA LYS A 358 -16.32 -1.25 -21.95
C LYS A 358 -15.19 -1.61 -21.02
N CYS A 359 -14.91 -2.91 -20.88
CA CYS A 359 -13.80 -3.40 -20.06
C CYS A 359 -12.46 -2.82 -20.55
N GLU A 360 -12.16 -2.90 -21.84
CA GLU A 360 -10.94 -2.35 -22.41
C GLU A 360 -10.86 -0.82 -22.29
N LYS A 361 -11.94 -0.11 -22.55
CA LYS A 361 -12.00 1.36 -22.45
C LYS A 361 -11.63 1.83 -21.04
N LEU A 362 -12.26 1.26 -20.02
CA LEU A 362 -11.99 1.61 -18.62
C LEU A 362 -10.55 1.25 -18.21
N GLY A 363 -10.05 0.09 -18.63
CA GLY A 363 -8.68 -0.33 -18.37
C GLY A 363 -7.62 0.58 -19.00
N ASN A 364 -7.84 1.01 -20.25
CA ASN A 364 -6.98 1.97 -20.93
C ASN A 364 -6.98 3.34 -20.24
N SER A 365 -8.14 3.85 -19.85
CA SER A 365 -8.23 5.11 -19.11
C SER A 365 -7.57 5.01 -17.71
N GLY A 366 -7.65 3.83 -17.05
CA GLY A 366 -6.88 3.56 -15.84
C GLY A 366 -5.37 3.58 -16.08
N TYR A 367 -4.91 3.03 -17.19
CA TYR A 367 -3.50 3.08 -17.59
C TYR A 367 -3.00 4.50 -17.82
N GLU A 368 -3.77 5.35 -18.46
CA GLU A 368 -3.47 6.78 -18.64
C GLU A 368 -3.33 7.49 -17.29
N LEU A 369 -4.24 7.24 -16.35
CA LEU A 369 -4.15 7.78 -14.98
C LEU A 369 -2.82 7.40 -14.31
N VAL A 370 -2.40 6.14 -14.47
CA VAL A 370 -1.12 5.68 -13.89
C VAL A 370 0.05 6.36 -14.57
N LEU A 371 0.08 6.45 -15.90
CA LEU A 371 1.15 7.12 -16.64
C LEU A 371 1.30 8.59 -16.27
N GLU A 372 0.20 9.29 -16.11
CA GLU A 372 0.21 10.74 -15.88
C GLU A 372 0.43 11.13 -14.42
N LYS A 373 -0.15 10.37 -13.46
CA LYS A 373 -0.27 10.83 -12.06
C LYS A 373 0.19 9.83 -11.01
N CYS A 374 0.06 8.52 -11.26
CA CYS A 374 0.19 7.50 -10.22
C CYS A 374 1.35 6.52 -10.49
N ASN A 375 2.45 6.98 -11.06
CA ASN A 375 3.69 6.21 -11.19
C ASN A 375 4.80 6.75 -10.27
N SER A 376 5.79 5.91 -9.98
CA SER A 376 6.87 6.22 -9.06
C SER A 376 7.70 7.44 -9.48
N LYS A 377 7.91 7.66 -10.78
CA LYS A 377 8.67 8.80 -11.29
C LYS A 377 7.96 10.13 -11.04
N VAL A 378 6.64 10.18 -11.31
CA VAL A 378 5.81 11.36 -11.02
C VAL A 378 5.74 11.62 -9.51
N MET A 379 5.53 10.58 -8.71
CA MET A 379 5.54 10.68 -7.26
C MET A 379 6.87 11.26 -6.76
N VAL A 380 8.00 10.78 -7.24
CA VAL A 380 9.32 11.25 -6.83
C VAL A 380 9.58 12.67 -7.30
N LYS A 381 9.22 13.03 -8.54
CA LYS A 381 9.32 14.40 -9.03
C LYS A 381 8.62 15.40 -8.09
N ASN A 382 7.39 15.09 -7.69
CA ASN A 382 6.61 15.92 -6.78
C ASN A 382 7.20 15.92 -5.36
N THR A 383 7.73 14.79 -4.91
CA THR A 383 8.40 14.67 -3.61
C THR A 383 9.69 15.48 -3.56
N LEU A 384 10.49 15.48 -4.63
CA LEU A 384 11.72 16.30 -4.73
C LEU A 384 11.39 17.77 -4.70
N ALA A 385 10.40 18.22 -5.46
CA ALA A 385 9.95 19.62 -5.44
C ALA A 385 9.53 20.05 -4.02
N MET A 386 8.82 19.19 -3.29
CA MET A 386 8.47 19.42 -1.89
C MET A 386 9.74 19.49 -1.00
N TYR A 387 10.71 18.57 -1.17
CA TYR A 387 11.94 18.59 -0.37
C TYR A 387 12.76 19.86 -0.61
N GLU A 388 12.93 20.29 -1.85
CA GLU A 388 13.64 21.52 -2.20
C GLU A 388 13.00 22.75 -1.56
N GLN A 389 11.66 22.81 -1.61
CA GLN A 389 10.90 23.88 -0.97
C GLN A 389 11.15 23.93 0.54
N ILE A 390 10.98 22.79 1.25
CA ILE A 390 11.11 22.78 2.72
C ILE A 390 12.54 23.01 3.19
N ILE A 391 13.56 22.54 2.46
CA ILE A 391 14.98 22.78 2.78
C ILE A 391 15.27 24.27 2.63
N LYS A 392 14.77 24.92 1.59
CA LYS A 392 14.91 26.36 1.37
C LYS A 392 14.22 27.16 2.47
N GLU A 393 12.98 26.82 2.83
CA GLU A 393 12.24 27.44 3.93
C GLU A 393 13.00 27.29 5.26
N TYR A 394 13.54 26.12 5.54
CA TYR A 394 14.28 25.81 6.76
C TYR A 394 15.58 26.63 6.86
N SER A 395 16.32 26.73 5.76
CA SER A 395 17.57 27.53 5.70
C SER A 395 17.34 29.03 5.86
N LEU A 396 16.18 29.53 5.41
CA LEU A 396 15.78 30.93 5.61
C LEU A 396 15.47 31.22 7.09
N LEU A 397 14.73 30.32 7.75
CA LEU A 397 14.41 30.44 9.17
C LEU A 397 15.68 30.41 10.06
N GLU A 398 16.67 29.57 9.73
CA GLU A 398 17.93 29.54 10.44
C GLU A 398 18.73 30.85 10.30
N ARG A 399 18.69 31.52 9.14
CA ARG A 399 19.33 32.79 8.91
C ARG A 399 18.68 33.96 9.68
N LEU A 400 17.34 33.86 9.86
CA LEU A 400 16.60 34.91 10.58
C LEU A 400 16.67 34.73 12.11
N SER A 401 17.06 33.53 12.58
CA SER A 401 17.22 33.24 14.03
C SER A 401 18.63 33.51 14.57
N LYS A 402 19.59 33.78 13.69
CA LYS A 402 20.97 34.22 13.99
C LYS A 402 21.10 35.73 13.90
#